data_d5c1b31c85541422268fc0dfd7ceb2b3
#
_entry.id   d5c1b31c85541422268fc0dfd7ceb2b3
#
_cell.length_a   1.000
_cell.length_b   1.000
_cell.length_c   1.000
_cell.angle_alpha   90.00
_cell.angle_beta   90.00
_cell.angle_gamma   90.00
#
_symmetry.space_group_name_H-M   'P 1'
#
loop_
_entity.id
_entity.type
_entity.pdbx_description
1 polymer ?
#
loop_
_entity_poly.entity_id
_entity_poly.type
_entity_poly.pdbx_seq_one_letter_code
_entity_poly.pdbx_strand_id
1 'polypeptide(L)'
;MAEPLGLELRDLVVEAGRGRRILALEALDLAPGTALGVEGPSGAGKSTLIYALAGLIEGMRGRVAWGGTDIAGLRPGAAARFRSHHIGLIFQDFLLFDELGAAANAGVAALFSGRSRRGAIRVRAAEGLARLKVPAGARTVASYSGGERQRVAVARALAHGPQAILADEPTASLHREAADALTDDLLADVRDRGRSLVVASHDRRLLDRMDRRLRLVDGRLEGAA
;
A
#
# COMPACT_ATOMS: atom_id res chain seq x y z
N MET A 1 -7.52 19.70 2.98
CA MET A 1 -6.79 18.42 2.79
C MET A 1 -7.08 17.55 3.99
N ALA A 2 -7.22 16.22 3.83
CA ALA A 2 -7.37 15.33 4.98
C ALA A 2 -6.06 15.28 5.76
N GLU A 3 -6.12 15.24 7.09
CA GLU A 3 -4.93 15.15 7.94
C GLU A 3 -4.20 13.81 7.69
N PRO A 4 -2.85 13.83 7.66
CA PRO A 4 -2.06 12.61 7.51
C PRO A 4 -2.31 11.66 8.67
N LEU A 5 -2.24 10.35 8.42
CA LEU A 5 -2.43 9.33 9.44
C LEU A 5 -1.09 8.79 9.92
N GLY A 6 -0.79 8.93 11.22
CA GLY A 6 0.25 8.16 11.88
C GLY A 6 -0.19 6.72 12.13
N LEU A 7 0.77 5.81 12.25
CA LEU A 7 0.57 4.42 12.62
C LEU A 7 1.03 4.21 14.06
N GLU A 8 0.23 3.48 14.82
CA GLU A 8 0.58 2.91 16.11
C GLU A 8 0.28 1.41 16.10
N LEU A 9 1.30 0.58 16.31
CA LEU A 9 1.17 -0.87 16.41
C LEU A 9 1.67 -1.32 17.78
N ARG A 10 0.92 -2.20 18.44
CA ARG A 10 1.30 -2.79 19.73
C ARG A 10 0.93 -4.27 19.76
N ASP A 11 1.87 -5.08 20.19
CA ASP A 11 1.70 -6.52 20.45
C ASP A 11 1.05 -7.29 19.30
N LEU A 12 1.38 -6.92 18.07
CA LEU A 12 0.81 -7.57 16.88
C LEU A 12 1.31 -9.01 16.76
N VAL A 13 0.37 -9.96 16.77
CA VAL A 13 0.63 -11.36 16.48
C VAL A 13 -0.28 -11.82 15.34
N VAL A 14 0.35 -12.40 14.31
CA VAL A 14 -0.35 -13.05 13.19
C VAL A 14 0.05 -14.50 13.13
N GLU A 15 -0.95 -15.39 13.11
CA GLU A 15 -0.75 -16.83 13.03
C GLU A 15 -1.37 -17.40 11.75
N ALA A 16 -0.67 -18.35 11.12
CA ALA A 16 -1.25 -19.19 10.06
C ALA A 16 -1.83 -20.48 10.64
N GLY A 17 -2.46 -21.27 9.78
CA GLY A 17 -3.06 -22.55 10.16
C GLY A 17 -2.16 -23.39 11.07
N ARG A 18 -2.75 -24.08 12.04
CA ARG A 18 -2.09 -24.88 13.10
C ARG A 18 -1.24 -24.06 14.08
N GLY A 19 -1.52 -22.74 14.27
CA GLY A 19 -0.83 -21.92 15.27
C GLY A 19 0.60 -21.52 14.90
N ARG A 20 1.02 -21.68 13.64
CA ARG A 20 2.34 -21.21 13.20
C ARG A 20 2.36 -19.69 13.20
N ARG A 21 3.19 -19.09 14.05
CA ARG A 21 3.37 -17.65 14.11
C ARG A 21 4.10 -17.15 12.86
N ILE A 22 3.51 -16.16 12.18
CA ILE A 22 4.11 -15.49 11.02
C ILE A 22 4.69 -14.15 11.43
N LEU A 23 3.99 -13.39 12.30
CA LEU A 23 4.47 -12.13 12.84
C LEU A 23 4.33 -12.10 14.35
N ALA A 24 5.29 -11.46 15.02
CA ALA A 24 5.25 -11.11 16.43
C ALA A 24 6.03 -9.80 16.62
N LEU A 25 5.32 -8.68 16.61
CA LEU A 25 5.88 -7.33 16.70
C LEU A 25 5.38 -6.66 17.98
N GLU A 26 6.31 -6.25 18.84
CA GLU A 26 5.98 -5.60 20.12
C GLU A 26 5.44 -4.19 19.88
N ALA A 27 6.17 -3.39 19.12
CA ALA A 27 5.76 -2.01 18.82
C ALA A 27 6.29 -1.54 17.47
N LEU A 28 5.52 -0.67 16.82
CA LEU A 28 5.95 0.11 15.67
C LEU A 28 5.14 1.39 15.63
N ASP A 29 5.83 2.52 15.68
CA ASP A 29 5.23 3.84 15.49
C ASP A 29 5.74 4.49 14.22
N LEU A 30 4.85 5.13 13.48
CA LEU A 30 5.16 5.93 12.31
C LEU A 30 4.47 7.28 12.44
N ALA A 31 5.26 8.35 12.44
CA ALA A 31 4.70 9.71 12.42
C ALA A 31 3.93 9.97 11.14
N PRO A 32 2.87 10.80 11.18
CA PRO A 32 2.16 11.22 9.98
C PRO A 32 3.10 11.79 8.92
N GLY A 33 2.88 11.45 7.65
CA GLY A 33 3.68 11.98 6.54
C GLY A 33 5.11 11.43 6.45
N THR A 34 5.38 10.28 7.06
CA THR A 34 6.69 9.61 7.05
C THR A 34 6.69 8.43 6.08
N ALA A 35 7.82 8.21 5.41
CA ALA A 35 8.06 7.04 4.57
C ALA A 35 8.90 5.99 5.32
N LEU A 36 8.35 4.79 5.48
CA LEU A 36 8.97 3.64 6.13
C LEU A 36 9.25 2.53 5.12
N GLY A 37 10.51 2.11 5.03
CA GLY A 37 10.93 0.92 4.32
C GLY A 37 11.04 -0.29 5.24
N VAL A 38 10.51 -1.42 4.82
CA VAL A 38 10.63 -2.72 5.51
C VAL A 38 11.41 -3.67 4.61
N GLU A 39 12.62 -4.01 5.04
CA GLU A 39 13.47 -4.99 4.37
C GLU A 39 13.44 -6.34 5.10
N GLY A 40 13.89 -7.39 4.43
CA GLY A 40 14.04 -8.71 5.02
C GLY A 40 14.09 -9.81 3.95
N PRO A 41 14.53 -11.02 4.32
CA PRO A 41 14.60 -12.15 3.40
C PRO A 41 13.20 -12.55 2.89
N SER A 42 13.17 -13.38 1.84
CA SER A 42 11.93 -13.99 1.39
C SER A 42 11.33 -14.84 2.52
N GLY A 43 10.02 -14.77 2.71
CA GLY A 43 9.34 -15.49 3.79
C GLY A 43 9.42 -14.82 5.17
N ALA A 44 10.13 -13.70 5.34
CA ALA A 44 10.22 -13.01 6.64
C ALA A 44 8.90 -12.45 7.19
N GLY A 45 7.83 -12.41 6.38
CA GLY A 45 6.53 -11.89 6.78
C GLY A 45 6.24 -10.46 6.29
N LYS A 46 7.02 -9.91 5.35
CA LYS A 46 6.85 -8.52 4.85
C LYS A 46 5.45 -8.27 4.26
N SER A 47 4.99 -9.12 3.35
CA SER A 47 3.63 -9.01 2.77
C SER A 47 2.56 -9.18 3.85
N THR A 48 2.78 -10.10 4.81
CA THR A 48 1.87 -10.29 5.93
C THR A 48 1.78 -9.02 6.79
N LEU A 49 2.90 -8.32 7.01
CA LEU A 49 2.89 -7.05 7.71
C LEU A 49 2.08 -6.00 6.95
N ILE A 50 2.33 -5.82 5.64
CA ILE A 50 1.55 -4.89 4.79
C ILE A 50 0.05 -5.20 4.89
N TYR A 51 -0.35 -6.48 4.83
CA TYR A 51 -1.77 -6.87 4.89
C TYR A 51 -2.35 -6.71 6.31
N ALA A 52 -1.57 -6.94 7.36
CA ALA A 52 -1.99 -6.67 8.73
C ALA A 52 -2.21 -5.16 8.96
N LEU A 53 -1.28 -4.32 8.49
CA LEU A 53 -1.41 -2.86 8.54
C LEU A 53 -2.60 -2.34 7.71
N ALA A 54 -3.07 -3.10 6.75
CA ALA A 54 -4.28 -2.81 5.98
C ALA A 54 -5.56 -3.36 6.64
N GLY A 55 -5.47 -4.15 7.71
CA GLY A 55 -6.62 -4.86 8.28
C GLY A 55 -7.21 -5.89 7.32
N LEU A 56 -6.37 -6.57 6.53
CA LEU A 56 -6.76 -7.65 5.63
C LEU A 56 -6.57 -9.04 6.25
N ILE A 57 -5.89 -9.13 7.39
CA ILE A 57 -5.65 -10.38 8.09
C ILE A 57 -6.75 -10.58 9.14
N GLU A 58 -7.49 -11.66 9.02
CA GLU A 58 -8.46 -12.08 10.04
C GLU A 58 -7.76 -12.76 11.21
N GLY A 59 -8.28 -12.57 12.43
CA GLY A 59 -7.78 -13.23 13.64
C GLY A 59 -6.42 -12.76 14.12
N MET A 60 -5.89 -11.64 13.62
CA MET A 60 -4.70 -11.02 14.20
C MET A 60 -5.00 -10.53 15.63
N ARG A 61 -4.01 -10.62 16.52
CA ARG A 61 -4.07 -10.11 17.89
C ARG A 61 -3.19 -8.89 18.03
N GLY A 62 -3.47 -8.07 19.03
CA GLY A 62 -2.78 -6.81 19.27
C GLY A 62 -3.53 -5.63 18.69
N ARG A 63 -2.86 -4.49 18.61
CA ARG A 63 -3.43 -3.22 18.15
C ARG A 63 -2.73 -2.76 16.87
N VAL A 64 -3.50 -2.34 15.89
CA VAL A 64 -3.02 -1.66 14.68
C VAL A 64 -3.90 -0.43 14.47
N ALA A 65 -3.40 0.74 14.82
CA ALA A 65 -4.19 1.96 14.76
C ALA A 65 -3.60 2.97 13.74
N TRP A 66 -4.46 3.50 12.91
CA TRP A 66 -4.16 4.60 12.00
C TRP A 66 -4.94 5.84 12.44
N GLY A 67 -4.22 6.93 12.78
CA GLY A 67 -4.86 8.16 13.27
C GLY A 67 -5.76 7.90 14.48
N GLY A 68 -5.36 7.01 15.38
CA GLY A 68 -6.12 6.61 16.56
C GLY A 68 -7.20 5.55 16.33
N THR A 69 -7.57 5.23 15.09
CA THR A 69 -8.56 4.18 14.78
C THR A 69 -7.89 2.80 14.76
N ASP A 70 -8.19 1.94 15.72
CA ASP A 70 -7.69 0.58 15.78
C ASP A 70 -8.44 -0.31 14.78
N ILE A 71 -7.77 -0.64 13.67
CA ILE A 71 -8.36 -1.44 12.58
C ILE A 71 -8.36 -2.94 12.89
N ALA A 72 -7.53 -3.42 13.81
CA ALA A 72 -7.51 -4.82 14.22
C ALA A 72 -8.79 -5.20 14.97
N GLY A 73 -9.37 -4.27 15.73
CA GLY A 73 -10.61 -4.45 16.47
C GLY A 73 -11.90 -4.22 15.65
N LEU A 74 -11.79 -3.76 14.38
CA LEU A 74 -12.97 -3.48 13.57
C LEU A 74 -13.62 -4.75 13.03
N ARG A 75 -14.95 -4.75 12.95
CA ARG A 75 -15.67 -5.77 12.15
C ARG A 75 -15.28 -5.67 10.67
N PRO A 76 -15.32 -6.76 9.89
CA PRO A 76 -14.84 -6.78 8.50
C PRO A 76 -15.39 -5.66 7.60
N GLY A 77 -16.69 -5.35 7.70
CA GLY A 77 -17.32 -4.27 6.94
C GLY A 77 -16.82 -2.86 7.33
N ALA A 78 -16.54 -2.64 8.61
CA ALA A 78 -15.97 -1.37 9.10
C ALA A 78 -14.50 -1.23 8.67
N ALA A 79 -13.71 -2.30 8.76
CA ALA A 79 -12.32 -2.34 8.29
C ALA A 79 -12.25 -2.08 6.77
N ALA A 80 -13.14 -2.71 5.98
CA ALA A 80 -13.24 -2.46 4.53
C ALA A 80 -13.59 -1.00 4.22
N ARG A 81 -14.51 -0.41 4.97
CA ARG A 81 -14.87 1.01 4.84
C ARG A 81 -13.69 1.91 5.19
N PHE A 82 -12.99 1.63 6.28
CA PHE A 82 -11.80 2.39 6.67
C PHE A 82 -10.76 2.35 5.54
N ARG A 83 -10.39 1.16 5.04
CA ARG A 83 -9.45 1.02 3.90
C ARG A 83 -9.89 1.83 2.69
N SER A 84 -11.15 1.71 2.28
CA SER A 84 -11.65 2.40 1.08
C SER A 84 -11.61 3.92 1.17
N HIS A 85 -11.44 4.49 2.36
CA HIS A 85 -11.34 5.92 2.58
C HIS A 85 -9.92 6.39 2.83
N HIS A 86 -9.10 5.58 3.50
CA HIS A 86 -7.86 6.04 4.10
C HIS A 86 -6.60 5.36 3.58
N ILE A 87 -6.68 4.11 3.07
CA ILE A 87 -5.50 3.32 2.74
C ILE A 87 -5.46 2.98 1.25
N GLY A 88 -4.38 3.39 0.58
CA GLY A 88 -4.03 2.95 -0.77
C GLY A 88 -3.16 1.69 -0.71
N LEU A 89 -3.55 0.63 -1.43
CA LEU A 89 -2.83 -0.64 -1.44
C LEU A 89 -2.24 -0.93 -2.81
N ILE A 90 -0.94 -1.16 -2.83
CA ILE A 90 -0.17 -1.63 -4.00
C ILE A 90 0.27 -3.05 -3.68
N PHE A 91 -0.29 -4.02 -4.40
CA PHE A 91 -0.02 -5.44 -4.22
C PHE A 91 1.09 -5.92 -5.16
N GLN A 92 1.86 -6.89 -4.73
CA GLN A 92 2.91 -7.51 -5.55
C GLN A 92 2.35 -8.12 -6.85
N ASP A 93 1.19 -8.79 -6.79
CA ASP A 93 0.52 -9.42 -7.93
C ASP A 93 -0.45 -8.49 -8.67
N PHE A 94 -0.34 -7.18 -8.47
CA PHE A 94 -1.16 -6.11 -9.06
C PHE A 94 -2.65 -6.20 -8.72
N LEU A 95 -3.26 -7.37 -8.72
CA LEU A 95 -4.69 -7.64 -8.52
C LEU A 95 -5.59 -6.76 -9.42
N LEU A 96 -5.26 -6.68 -10.70
CA LEU A 96 -6.04 -5.99 -11.72
C LEU A 96 -7.09 -6.93 -12.33
N PHE A 97 -8.17 -6.36 -12.82
CA PHE A 97 -9.17 -7.07 -13.63
C PHE A 97 -8.67 -7.14 -15.06
N ASP A 98 -8.28 -8.33 -15.51
CA ASP A 98 -7.62 -8.55 -16.79
C ASP A 98 -8.49 -8.15 -18.00
N GLU A 99 -9.82 -8.24 -17.86
CA GLU A 99 -10.81 -7.90 -18.89
C GLU A 99 -11.04 -6.39 -19.02
N LEU A 100 -10.59 -5.60 -18.05
CA LEU A 100 -10.82 -4.16 -18.04
C LEU A 100 -9.60 -3.40 -18.56
N GLY A 101 -9.83 -2.25 -19.16
CA GLY A 101 -8.78 -1.30 -19.53
C GLY A 101 -8.20 -0.58 -18.30
N ALA A 102 -7.10 0.16 -18.51
CA ALA A 102 -6.39 0.89 -17.46
C ALA A 102 -7.29 1.88 -16.71
N ALA A 103 -8.10 2.65 -17.40
CA ALA A 103 -8.99 3.65 -16.80
C ALA A 103 -10.05 3.01 -15.88
N ALA A 104 -10.62 1.87 -16.28
CA ALA A 104 -11.61 1.15 -15.49
C ALA A 104 -10.95 0.52 -14.24
N ASN A 105 -9.76 -0.08 -14.39
CA ASN A 105 -8.98 -0.61 -13.28
C ASN A 105 -8.60 0.49 -12.29
N ALA A 106 -8.00 1.60 -12.75
CA ALA A 106 -7.58 2.69 -11.88
C ALA A 106 -8.77 3.37 -11.18
N GLY A 107 -9.91 3.46 -11.87
CA GLY A 107 -11.13 4.08 -11.34
C GLY A 107 -12.08 3.15 -10.61
N VAL A 108 -11.74 1.87 -10.40
CA VAL A 108 -12.67 0.85 -9.86
C VAL A 108 -13.27 1.25 -8.50
N ALA A 109 -12.52 1.95 -7.65
CA ALA A 109 -13.00 2.43 -6.36
C ALA A 109 -14.24 3.35 -6.47
N ALA A 110 -14.46 3.98 -7.64
CA ALA A 110 -15.65 4.81 -7.87
C ALA A 110 -16.94 3.99 -7.87
N LEU A 111 -16.90 2.70 -8.22
CA LEU A 111 -18.09 1.83 -8.22
C LEU A 111 -18.65 1.62 -6.80
N PHE A 112 -17.76 1.57 -5.82
CA PHE A 112 -18.09 1.32 -4.41
C PHE A 112 -18.19 2.60 -3.57
N SER A 113 -18.03 3.76 -4.19
CA SER A 113 -18.05 5.06 -3.52
C SER A 113 -19.40 5.75 -3.66
N GLY A 114 -19.73 6.61 -2.69
CA GLY A 114 -20.91 7.49 -2.77
C GLY A 114 -20.85 8.44 -3.98
N ARG A 115 -22.01 8.86 -4.49
CA ARG A 115 -22.12 9.69 -5.71
C ARG A 115 -21.20 10.91 -5.71
N SER A 116 -21.06 11.59 -4.59
CA SER A 116 -20.23 12.78 -4.44
C SER A 116 -18.73 12.54 -4.67
N ARG A 117 -18.23 11.32 -4.41
CA ARG A 117 -16.81 10.97 -4.55
C ARG A 117 -16.45 10.38 -5.92
N ARG A 118 -17.42 9.82 -6.65
CA ARG A 118 -17.19 9.07 -7.90
C ARG A 118 -16.45 9.90 -8.95
N GLY A 119 -16.89 11.14 -9.18
CA GLY A 119 -16.27 12.04 -10.15
C GLY A 119 -14.82 12.32 -9.81
N ALA A 120 -14.54 12.70 -8.56
CA ALA A 120 -13.19 12.99 -8.09
C ALA A 120 -12.25 11.76 -8.17
N ILE A 121 -12.74 10.55 -7.92
CA ILE A 121 -11.94 9.32 -8.06
C ILE A 121 -11.58 9.09 -9.53
N ARG A 122 -12.52 9.25 -10.46
CA ARG A 122 -12.26 9.08 -11.90
C ARG A 122 -11.26 10.10 -12.42
N VAL A 123 -11.37 11.35 -12.02
CA VAL A 123 -10.43 12.41 -12.39
C VAL A 123 -9.02 12.05 -11.90
N ARG A 124 -8.86 11.75 -10.61
CA ARG A 124 -7.56 11.37 -10.06
C ARG A 124 -6.98 10.08 -10.67
N ALA A 125 -7.84 9.12 -11.03
CA ALA A 125 -7.41 7.93 -11.75
C ALA A 125 -6.82 8.28 -13.13
N ALA A 126 -7.48 9.15 -13.89
CA ALA A 126 -7.01 9.60 -15.19
C ALA A 126 -5.70 10.41 -15.07
N GLU A 127 -5.62 11.33 -14.12
CA GLU A 127 -4.41 12.10 -13.82
C GLU A 127 -3.25 11.18 -13.39
N GLY A 128 -3.52 10.19 -12.54
CA GLY A 128 -2.53 9.20 -12.09
C GLY A 128 -1.99 8.37 -13.26
N LEU A 129 -2.85 7.88 -14.14
CA LEU A 129 -2.44 7.14 -15.32
C LEU A 129 -1.57 7.99 -16.27
N ALA A 130 -1.93 9.25 -16.48
CA ALA A 130 -1.17 10.18 -17.31
C ALA A 130 0.22 10.47 -16.70
N ARG A 131 0.27 10.79 -15.39
CA ARG A 131 1.53 11.03 -14.65
C ARG A 131 2.46 9.83 -14.72
N LEU A 132 1.92 8.62 -14.50
CA LEU A 132 2.66 7.36 -14.56
C LEU A 132 2.93 6.88 -15.98
N LYS A 133 2.63 7.68 -17.00
CA LYS A 133 2.88 7.38 -18.42
C LYS A 133 2.31 6.01 -18.85
N VAL A 134 1.11 5.68 -18.34
CA VAL A 134 0.38 4.50 -18.81
C VAL A 134 -0.17 4.79 -20.19
N PRO A 135 0.08 3.91 -21.20
CA PRO A 135 -0.40 4.16 -22.56
C PRO A 135 -1.92 4.28 -22.60
N ALA A 136 -2.42 5.32 -23.26
CA ALA A 136 -3.84 5.45 -23.54
C ALA A 136 -4.25 4.46 -24.65
N GLY A 137 -5.46 3.92 -24.56
CA GLY A 137 -5.99 3.02 -25.58
C GLY A 137 -7.12 2.15 -25.09
N ALA A 138 -7.79 1.48 -26.01
CA ALA A 138 -8.93 0.61 -25.73
C ALA A 138 -8.53 -0.83 -25.35
N ARG A 139 -7.23 -1.13 -25.24
CA ARG A 139 -6.75 -2.48 -24.88
C ARG A 139 -6.99 -2.81 -23.42
N THR A 140 -7.21 -4.08 -23.13
CA THR A 140 -7.33 -4.59 -21.75
C THR A 140 -5.96 -4.73 -21.09
N VAL A 141 -5.91 -4.70 -19.74
CA VAL A 141 -4.65 -4.84 -19.01
C VAL A 141 -4.01 -6.22 -19.13
N ALA A 142 -4.76 -7.24 -19.60
CA ALA A 142 -4.20 -8.53 -19.94
C ALA A 142 -3.05 -8.44 -20.98
N SER A 143 -3.12 -7.46 -21.88
CA SER A 143 -2.12 -7.22 -22.92
C SER A 143 -0.97 -6.30 -22.49
N TYR A 144 -0.96 -5.83 -21.25
CA TYR A 144 0.05 -4.91 -20.72
C TYR A 144 1.29 -5.66 -20.22
N SER A 145 2.46 -5.03 -20.40
CA SER A 145 3.69 -5.49 -19.75
C SER A 145 3.55 -5.43 -18.21
N GLY A 146 4.39 -6.17 -17.48
CA GLY A 146 4.42 -6.13 -16.02
C GLY A 146 4.59 -4.71 -15.48
N GLY A 147 5.46 -3.90 -16.10
CA GLY A 147 5.65 -2.51 -15.71
C GLY A 147 4.44 -1.61 -15.97
N GLU A 148 3.71 -1.82 -17.08
CA GLU A 148 2.45 -1.09 -17.34
C GLU A 148 1.38 -1.49 -16.32
N ARG A 149 1.24 -2.79 -16.01
CA ARG A 149 0.31 -3.30 -14.99
C ARG A 149 0.64 -2.71 -13.61
N GLN A 150 1.92 -2.65 -13.24
CA GLN A 150 2.37 -2.02 -12.00
C GLN A 150 1.92 -0.56 -11.92
N ARG A 151 2.14 0.23 -12.97
CA ARG A 151 1.72 1.64 -13.01
C ARG A 151 0.21 1.81 -12.90
N VAL A 152 -0.58 0.93 -13.53
CA VAL A 152 -2.05 0.93 -13.37
C VAL A 152 -2.44 0.62 -11.92
N ALA A 153 -1.80 -0.36 -11.26
CA ALA A 153 -2.05 -0.71 -9.86
C ALA A 153 -1.74 0.46 -8.91
N VAL A 154 -0.65 1.19 -9.17
CA VAL A 154 -0.30 2.41 -8.41
C VAL A 154 -1.35 3.51 -8.63
N ALA A 155 -1.75 3.79 -9.89
CA ALA A 155 -2.80 4.76 -10.18
C ALA A 155 -4.11 4.42 -9.47
N ARG A 156 -4.50 3.14 -9.44
CA ARG A 156 -5.67 2.64 -8.70
C ARG A 156 -5.56 2.90 -7.20
N ALA A 157 -4.41 2.59 -6.61
CA ALA A 157 -4.17 2.76 -5.17
C ALA A 157 -4.27 4.23 -4.75
N LEU A 158 -3.90 5.17 -5.62
CA LEU A 158 -3.90 6.60 -5.33
C LEU A 158 -5.21 7.32 -5.69
N ALA A 159 -6.05 6.72 -6.55
CA ALA A 159 -7.23 7.39 -7.14
C ALA A 159 -8.28 7.84 -6.13
N HIS A 160 -8.48 7.12 -5.02
CA HIS A 160 -9.46 7.51 -4.00
C HIS A 160 -8.93 8.57 -3.02
N GLY A 161 -7.65 8.98 -3.14
CA GLY A 161 -7.02 10.01 -2.30
C GLY A 161 -6.69 9.50 -0.90
N PRO A 162 -5.95 8.39 -0.76
CA PRO A 162 -5.62 7.81 0.56
C PRO A 162 -4.76 8.76 1.38
N GLN A 163 -4.77 8.59 2.70
CA GLN A 163 -3.90 9.27 3.66
C GLN A 163 -2.67 8.43 4.02
N ALA A 164 -2.77 7.11 3.86
CA ALA A 164 -1.65 6.18 3.99
C ALA A 164 -1.54 5.29 2.74
N ILE A 165 -0.33 5.01 2.31
CA ILE A 165 0.00 4.13 1.19
C ILE A 165 0.75 2.92 1.75
N LEU A 166 0.28 1.72 1.45
CA LEU A 166 0.93 0.47 1.79
C LEU A 166 1.32 -0.24 0.49
N ALA A 167 2.59 -0.54 0.32
CA ALA A 167 3.10 -1.09 -0.92
C ALA A 167 3.93 -2.37 -0.65
N ASP A 168 3.58 -3.44 -1.34
CA ASP A 168 4.31 -4.69 -1.33
C ASP A 168 5.04 -4.85 -2.67
N GLU A 169 6.39 -4.80 -2.63
CA GLU A 169 7.29 -4.90 -3.77
C GLU A 169 6.90 -4.00 -4.97
N PRO A 170 6.68 -2.69 -4.78
CA PRO A 170 6.11 -1.84 -5.83
C PRO A 170 6.99 -1.64 -7.06
N THR A 171 8.27 -2.01 -7.01
CA THR A 171 9.24 -1.85 -8.10
C THR A 171 9.69 -3.16 -8.75
N ALA A 172 9.23 -4.32 -8.25
CA ALA A 172 9.74 -5.64 -8.66
C ALA A 172 9.60 -5.95 -10.17
N SER A 173 8.56 -5.41 -10.82
CA SER A 173 8.28 -5.66 -12.25
C SER A 173 8.78 -4.55 -13.17
N LEU A 174 9.59 -3.61 -12.64
CA LEU A 174 10.06 -2.44 -13.37
C LEU A 174 11.57 -2.55 -13.70
N HIS A 175 11.97 -2.12 -14.89
CA HIS A 175 13.36 -1.81 -15.14
C HIS A 175 13.81 -0.59 -14.33
N ARG A 176 15.11 -0.43 -14.14
CA ARG A 176 15.72 0.49 -13.17
C ARG A 176 15.19 1.92 -13.24
N GLU A 177 15.16 2.50 -14.43
CA GLU A 177 14.69 3.87 -14.62
C GLU A 177 13.23 4.07 -14.22
N ALA A 178 12.35 3.11 -14.57
CA ALA A 178 10.95 3.16 -14.20
C ALA A 178 10.73 2.92 -12.69
N ALA A 179 11.58 2.11 -12.05
CA ALA A 179 11.56 1.89 -10.60
C ALA A 179 11.95 3.16 -9.84
N ASP A 180 13.00 3.86 -10.30
CA ASP A 180 13.44 5.12 -9.72
C ASP A 180 12.36 6.21 -9.88
N ALA A 181 11.75 6.34 -11.07
CA ALA A 181 10.66 7.28 -11.32
C ALA A 181 9.42 7.00 -10.46
N LEU A 182 9.04 5.72 -10.29
CA LEU A 182 7.93 5.35 -9.41
C LEU A 182 8.24 5.69 -7.94
N THR A 183 9.48 5.48 -7.52
CA THR A 183 9.93 5.85 -6.18
C THR A 183 9.82 7.36 -5.96
N ASP A 184 10.22 8.16 -6.96
CA ASP A 184 10.06 9.62 -6.95
C ASP A 184 8.60 10.03 -6.79
N ASP A 185 7.71 9.42 -7.58
CA ASP A 185 6.27 9.68 -7.52
C ASP A 185 5.66 9.37 -6.16
N LEU A 186 6.03 8.22 -5.55
CA LEU A 186 5.53 7.83 -4.23
C LEU A 186 6.03 8.77 -3.13
N LEU A 187 7.31 9.14 -3.17
CA LEU A 187 7.88 10.08 -2.20
C LEU A 187 7.37 11.52 -2.38
N ALA A 188 7.07 11.94 -3.60
CA ALA A 188 6.39 13.20 -3.85
C ALA A 188 4.99 13.22 -3.19
N ASP A 189 4.22 12.13 -3.29
CA ASP A 189 2.94 12.02 -2.60
C ASP A 189 3.07 12.11 -1.06
N VAL A 190 4.16 11.58 -0.47
CA VAL A 190 4.47 11.75 0.96
C VAL A 190 4.73 13.22 1.29
N ARG A 191 5.65 13.86 0.55
CA ARG A 191 6.13 15.24 0.85
C ARG A 191 5.06 16.30 0.55
N ASP A 192 4.45 16.21 -0.64
CA ASP A 192 3.56 17.28 -1.14
C ASP A 192 2.14 17.16 -0.56
N ARG A 193 1.73 15.95 -0.20
CA ARG A 193 0.37 15.68 0.28
C ARG A 193 0.31 15.21 1.72
N GLY A 194 1.46 15.09 2.38
CA GLY A 194 1.57 14.65 3.77
C GLY A 194 1.12 13.20 4.01
N ARG A 195 1.16 12.32 2.99
CA ARG A 195 0.72 10.92 3.15
C ARG A 195 1.77 10.11 3.88
N SER A 196 1.33 9.16 4.69
CA SER A 196 2.24 8.15 5.24
C SER A 196 2.46 7.04 4.22
N LEU A 197 3.67 6.50 4.16
CA LEU A 197 4.05 5.43 3.23
C LEU A 197 4.74 4.30 3.98
N VAL A 198 4.27 3.07 3.80
CA VAL A 198 5.00 1.87 4.24
C VAL A 198 5.26 1.00 3.02
N VAL A 199 6.53 0.71 2.74
CA VAL A 199 6.95 -0.11 1.61
C VAL A 199 7.69 -1.34 2.11
N ALA A 200 7.22 -2.52 1.74
CA ALA A 200 7.99 -3.75 1.84
C ALA A 200 8.75 -3.96 0.53
N SER A 201 10.07 -4.08 0.58
CA SER A 201 10.87 -4.29 -0.62
C SER A 201 12.23 -4.93 -0.32
N HIS A 202 12.84 -5.49 -1.36
CA HIS A 202 14.24 -5.91 -1.40
C HIS A 202 15.11 -4.94 -2.25
N ASP A 203 14.52 -3.94 -2.88
CA ASP A 203 15.23 -2.92 -3.65
C ASP A 203 15.90 -1.91 -2.72
N ARG A 204 17.22 -2.05 -2.54
CA ARG A 204 18.00 -1.16 -1.66
C ARG A 204 17.91 0.32 -2.06
N ARG A 205 17.87 0.64 -3.37
CA ARG A 205 17.80 2.03 -3.81
C ARG A 205 16.48 2.69 -3.43
N LEU A 206 15.38 1.93 -3.46
CA LEU A 206 14.09 2.39 -2.95
C LEU A 206 14.17 2.59 -1.43
N LEU A 207 14.70 1.58 -0.71
CA LEU A 207 14.80 1.60 0.75
C LEU A 207 15.71 2.72 1.28
N ASP A 208 16.82 3.00 0.58
CA ASP A 208 17.78 4.06 0.95
C ASP A 208 17.18 5.48 0.88
N ARG A 209 16.02 5.62 0.24
CA ARG A 209 15.30 6.89 0.09
C ARG A 209 14.17 7.09 1.08
N MET A 210 13.89 6.07 1.93
CA MET A 210 12.87 6.14 2.99
C MET A 210 13.41 6.94 4.19
N ASP A 211 12.53 7.61 4.91
CA ASP A 211 12.88 8.36 6.13
C ASP A 211 13.34 7.43 7.25
N ARG A 212 12.77 6.21 7.30
CA ARG A 212 13.12 5.16 8.27
C ARG A 212 13.20 3.81 7.55
N ARG A 213 14.07 2.94 8.06
CA ARG A 213 14.15 1.55 7.63
C ARG A 213 14.07 0.61 8.81
N LEU A 214 13.37 -0.49 8.63
CA LEU A 214 13.27 -1.58 9.58
C LEU A 214 13.59 -2.89 8.88
N ARG A 215 14.26 -3.77 9.59
CA ARG A 215 14.55 -5.11 9.11
C ARG A 215 13.62 -6.11 9.78
N LEU A 216 12.91 -6.89 8.98
CA LEU A 216 12.03 -7.96 9.41
C LEU A 216 12.71 -9.31 9.16
N VAL A 217 12.89 -10.10 10.22
CA VAL A 217 13.49 -11.44 10.16
C VAL A 217 12.63 -12.37 11.01
N ASP A 218 12.25 -13.51 10.46
CA ASP A 218 11.43 -14.53 11.14
C ASP A 218 10.20 -13.93 11.88
N GLY A 219 9.55 -12.97 11.23
CA GLY A 219 8.35 -12.32 11.76
C GLY A 219 8.60 -11.32 12.91
N ARG A 220 9.83 -10.90 13.14
CA ARG A 220 10.21 -9.93 14.18
C ARG A 220 11.00 -8.77 13.59
N LEU A 221 10.87 -7.58 14.18
CA LEU A 221 11.70 -6.44 13.81
C LEU A 221 13.06 -6.56 14.48
N GLU A 222 14.15 -6.49 13.70
CA GLU A 222 15.51 -6.36 14.20
C GLU A 222 15.84 -4.88 14.40
N GLY A 223 16.42 -4.53 15.55
CA GLY A 223 16.93 -3.20 15.82
C GLY A 223 15.87 -2.13 16.11
N ALA A 224 14.65 -2.51 16.51
CA ALA A 224 13.70 -1.59 17.11
C ALA A 224 14.12 -1.32 18.55
N ALA A 225 14.94 -0.30 18.75
CA ALA A 225 15.23 0.31 20.03
C ALA A 225 14.78 1.76 20.01
#